data_db0a75d55ec0cc46c68b5b4ec2e15296
#
_entry.id   db0a75d55ec0cc46c68b5b4ec2e15296
#
_cell.length_a   1.000
_cell.length_b   1.000
_cell.length_c   1.000
_cell.angle_alpha   90.00
_cell.angle_beta   90.00
_cell.angle_gamma   90.00
#
_symmetry.space_group_name_H-M   'P 1'
#
loop_
_entity.id
_entity.type
_entity.pdbx_description
1 polymer ?
#
loop_
_entity_poly.entity_id
_entity_poly.type
_entity_poly.pdbx_seq_one_letter_code
_entity_poly.pdbx_strand_id
1 'polypeptide(L)'
;MENRSQFGTRAGFIMAAVGSAIGLGNIWRFPAVAYENGGGAFFIPYLFALLTAGIPLLILEFTIGHKYRGSAPLSYFRMNRKLEWLGWWQVAIAFVISTYYSVIIAWAMSYSVFSFNLGWGDDTEGFLFGKYLNLSAEAGQTGSIVPGVFIPLVIVWAVALGILFRGVKKGIEVANKIFIPALVIIFLIIVIRAVTLPGAMEGLDAFFKPDFSKIADPSVWVAAYGQIFFSLSIAFAIMITYSSYLPKKSDITNNAFITGFGNSSFELLAGIGVFAALGFMAQSQGLSVQDVVSGGVGLAFVVFPQIINSFPALNGLFGFLFFASLVLAGLTSLISITETYVAAVSEKFGISRKKAVLFGGGLSAIVSILFATQNGLRFLDVADYFINQFGVAFVGLIEVIVVVWFLRKLNPLQAHANEISDIRLGAWWKVCLGVITPVVLGFMMFGLFKINLLKQFDTENGNYEGYPDMFINLSGWAVAAFALVLGFLFTVKRWSSKTEADTTYKEVS
;
A
#
# COMPACT_ATOMS: atom_id res chain seq x y z
N MET A 1 11.99 -30.02 0.61
CA MET A 1 11.33 -28.95 -0.20
C MET A 1 9.83 -29.17 -0.44
N GLU A 2 9.26 -30.27 0.01
CA GLU A 2 7.87 -30.66 -0.30
C GLU A 2 6.74 -30.01 0.52
N ASN A 3 7.03 -29.23 1.54
CA ASN A 3 6.00 -28.74 2.49
C ASN A 3 5.85 -27.23 2.59
N ARG A 4 6.33 -26.43 1.59
CA ARG A 4 6.01 -25.00 1.57
C ARG A 4 4.60 -24.80 1.02
N SER A 5 3.82 -23.95 1.70
CA SER A 5 2.51 -23.51 1.19
C SER A 5 2.65 -22.96 -0.23
N GLN A 6 1.74 -23.31 -1.13
CA GLN A 6 1.74 -22.86 -2.52
C GLN A 6 0.36 -22.32 -2.88
N PHE A 7 0.32 -21.34 -3.80
CA PHE A 7 -0.92 -20.99 -4.50
C PHE A 7 -1.42 -22.19 -5.31
N GLY A 8 -2.71 -22.41 -5.29
CA GLY A 8 -3.33 -23.51 -6.03
C GLY A 8 -3.43 -23.25 -7.53
N THR A 9 -3.50 -21.96 -7.93
CA THR A 9 -3.67 -21.54 -9.33
C THR A 9 -2.90 -20.26 -9.64
N ARG A 10 -2.51 -20.09 -10.92
CA ARG A 10 -1.92 -18.83 -11.40
C ARG A 10 -2.86 -17.65 -11.19
N ALA A 11 -4.16 -17.82 -11.46
CA ALA A 11 -5.16 -16.79 -11.23
C ALA A 11 -5.24 -16.37 -9.74
N GLY A 12 -5.12 -17.34 -8.82
CA GLY A 12 -5.08 -17.06 -7.38
C GLY A 12 -3.89 -16.22 -6.97
N PHE A 13 -2.71 -16.48 -7.53
CA PHE A 13 -1.54 -15.65 -7.30
C PHE A 13 -1.74 -14.24 -7.88
N ILE A 14 -2.20 -14.12 -9.13
CA ILE A 14 -2.43 -12.82 -9.78
C ILE A 14 -3.44 -12.01 -8.97
N MET A 15 -4.57 -12.61 -8.56
CA MET A 15 -5.57 -11.94 -7.73
C MET A 15 -4.98 -11.50 -6.38
N ALA A 16 -4.11 -12.29 -5.77
CA ALA A 16 -3.45 -11.90 -4.53
C ALA A 16 -2.43 -10.76 -4.72
N ALA A 17 -1.65 -10.79 -5.80
CA ALA A 17 -0.68 -9.74 -6.12
C ALA A 17 -1.38 -8.43 -6.50
N VAL A 18 -2.39 -8.49 -7.39
CA VAL A 18 -3.23 -7.34 -7.76
C VAL A 18 -4.00 -6.81 -6.54
N GLY A 19 -4.56 -7.71 -5.71
CA GLY A 19 -5.29 -7.32 -4.50
C GLY A 19 -4.42 -6.74 -3.40
N SER A 20 -3.13 -7.06 -3.39
CA SER A 20 -2.16 -6.38 -2.53
C SER A 20 -1.83 -4.98 -3.05
N ALA A 21 -1.75 -4.81 -4.36
CA ALA A 21 -1.46 -3.54 -5.01
C ALA A 21 -2.68 -2.60 -4.98
N ILE A 22 -3.88 -3.10 -5.31
CA ILE A 22 -5.11 -2.30 -5.21
C ILE A 22 -5.46 -2.08 -3.73
N GLY A 23 -5.15 -0.91 -3.24
CA GLY A 23 -5.44 -0.47 -1.88
C GLY A 23 -6.27 0.81 -1.85
N LEU A 24 -6.38 1.37 -0.65
CA LEU A 24 -7.11 2.62 -0.43
C LEU A 24 -6.52 3.79 -1.24
N GLY A 25 -5.19 3.81 -1.40
CA GLY A 25 -4.48 4.85 -2.15
C GLY A 25 -4.90 4.97 -3.61
N ASN A 26 -5.30 3.87 -4.25
CA ASN A 26 -5.78 3.88 -5.62
C ASN A 26 -7.08 4.66 -5.79
N ILE A 27 -7.91 4.68 -4.74
CA ILE A 27 -9.24 5.31 -4.77
C ILE A 27 -9.17 6.77 -4.36
N TRP A 28 -8.36 7.13 -3.36
CA TRP A 28 -8.40 8.46 -2.80
C TRP A 28 -7.13 9.31 -3.03
N ARG A 29 -5.97 8.67 -3.30
CA ARG A 29 -4.71 9.39 -3.51
C ARG A 29 -4.43 9.62 -4.99
N PHE A 30 -4.49 8.56 -5.81
CA PHE A 30 -4.15 8.64 -7.23
C PHE A 30 -4.95 9.73 -7.98
N PRO A 31 -6.30 9.84 -7.82
CA PRO A 31 -7.06 10.86 -8.54
C PRO A 31 -6.59 12.28 -8.24
N ALA A 32 -6.36 12.60 -6.95
CA ALA A 32 -5.86 13.91 -6.53
C ALA A 32 -4.44 14.18 -7.07
N VAL A 33 -3.52 13.21 -6.92
CA VAL A 33 -2.14 13.32 -7.43
C VAL A 33 -2.13 13.55 -8.94
N ALA A 34 -2.95 12.83 -9.71
CA ALA A 34 -3.02 13.00 -11.14
C ALA A 34 -3.52 14.41 -11.54
N TYR A 35 -4.57 14.89 -10.89
CA TYR A 35 -5.12 16.21 -11.12
C TYR A 35 -4.13 17.33 -10.79
N GLU A 36 -3.54 17.32 -9.60
CA GLU A 36 -2.60 18.35 -9.13
C GLU A 36 -1.34 18.45 -9.99
N ASN A 37 -0.95 17.33 -10.60
CA ASN A 37 0.27 17.21 -11.41
C ASN A 37 0.04 17.29 -12.92
N GLY A 38 -1.06 17.90 -13.36
CA GLY A 38 -1.29 18.24 -14.77
C GLY A 38 -2.38 17.41 -15.46
N GLY A 39 -3.23 16.73 -14.69
CA GLY A 39 -4.39 16.01 -15.20
C GLY A 39 -4.00 14.96 -16.25
N GLY A 40 -4.57 15.08 -17.46
CA GLY A 40 -4.27 14.16 -18.57
C GLY A 40 -2.80 14.08 -18.96
N ALA A 41 -2.03 15.16 -18.77
CA ALA A 41 -0.59 15.16 -19.07
C ALA A 41 0.21 14.29 -18.07
N PHE A 42 -0.28 14.13 -16.84
CA PHE A 42 0.37 13.30 -15.79
C PHE A 42 0.48 11.82 -16.19
N PHE A 43 -0.39 11.32 -17.06
CA PHE A 43 -0.30 9.92 -17.50
C PHE A 43 0.99 9.60 -18.26
N ILE A 44 1.69 10.60 -18.82
CA ILE A 44 3.00 10.39 -19.48
C ILE A 44 4.07 10.04 -18.45
N PRO A 45 4.41 10.87 -17.44
CA PRO A 45 5.36 10.50 -16.40
C PRO A 45 4.90 9.29 -15.59
N TYR A 46 3.60 9.11 -15.38
CA TYR A 46 3.05 7.94 -14.69
C TYR A 46 3.35 6.63 -15.42
N LEU A 47 3.05 6.54 -16.74
CA LEU A 47 3.36 5.35 -17.55
C LEU A 47 4.87 5.12 -17.66
N PHE A 48 5.63 6.20 -17.77
CA PHE A 48 7.09 6.10 -17.78
C PHE A 48 7.61 5.52 -16.46
N ALA A 49 7.13 5.99 -15.31
CA ALA A 49 7.47 5.45 -14.00
C ALA A 49 7.04 3.98 -13.84
N LEU A 50 5.84 3.61 -14.32
CA LEU A 50 5.37 2.23 -14.34
C LEU A 50 6.32 1.31 -15.10
N LEU A 51 6.76 1.72 -16.29
CA LEU A 51 7.60 0.90 -17.17
C LEU A 51 9.07 0.91 -16.79
N THR A 52 9.57 1.95 -16.10
CA THR A 52 11.00 2.09 -15.79
C THR A 52 11.37 1.79 -14.34
N ALA A 53 10.40 1.84 -13.41
CA ALA A 53 10.60 1.48 -12.01
C ALA A 53 9.60 0.43 -11.55
N GLY A 54 8.29 0.65 -11.71
CA GLY A 54 7.26 -0.22 -11.17
C GLY A 54 7.37 -1.66 -11.61
N ILE A 55 7.18 -1.93 -12.90
CA ILE A 55 7.26 -3.29 -13.46
C ILE A 55 8.67 -3.89 -13.31
N PRO A 56 9.78 -3.17 -13.57
CA PRO A 56 11.11 -3.72 -13.32
C PRO A 56 11.36 -4.17 -11.88
N LEU A 57 10.88 -3.43 -10.89
CA LEU A 57 11.00 -3.79 -9.46
C LEU A 57 10.07 -4.97 -9.11
N LEU A 58 8.84 -5.01 -9.61
CA LEU A 58 7.97 -6.17 -9.45
C LEU A 58 8.63 -7.46 -9.98
N ILE A 59 9.25 -7.39 -11.16
CA ILE A 59 10.00 -8.51 -11.75
C ILE A 59 11.17 -8.89 -10.83
N LEU A 60 11.89 -7.91 -10.29
CA LEU A 60 13.01 -8.15 -9.36
C LEU A 60 12.54 -8.91 -8.13
N GLU A 61 11.54 -8.41 -7.43
CA GLU A 61 11.01 -9.01 -6.20
C GLU A 61 10.36 -10.37 -6.45
N PHE A 62 9.59 -10.51 -7.55
CA PHE A 62 9.04 -11.81 -7.94
C PHE A 62 10.15 -12.82 -8.23
N THR A 63 11.20 -12.39 -8.90
CA THR A 63 12.34 -13.27 -9.22
C THR A 63 13.10 -13.67 -7.95
N ILE A 64 13.34 -12.73 -7.02
CA ILE A 64 14.01 -13.01 -5.73
C ILE A 64 13.19 -14.04 -4.94
N GLY A 65 11.92 -13.80 -4.72
CA GLY A 65 11.08 -14.72 -3.94
C GLY A 65 10.93 -16.09 -4.61
N HIS A 66 10.75 -16.14 -5.93
CA HIS A 66 10.62 -17.37 -6.66
C HIS A 66 11.92 -18.18 -6.69
N LYS A 67 13.07 -17.53 -6.91
CA LYS A 67 14.39 -18.21 -6.99
C LYS A 67 14.82 -18.72 -5.61
N TYR A 68 14.73 -17.86 -4.58
CA TYR A 68 15.26 -18.19 -3.25
C TYR A 68 14.25 -18.86 -2.32
N ARG A 69 12.97 -18.93 -2.68
CA ARG A 69 11.94 -19.72 -1.98
C ARG A 69 11.81 -19.44 -0.48
N GLY A 70 11.79 -18.18 -0.08
CA GLY A 70 11.65 -17.74 1.31
C GLY A 70 10.79 -16.49 1.46
N SER A 71 10.40 -16.15 2.68
CA SER A 71 10.04 -14.78 3.03
C SER A 71 11.18 -13.82 2.67
N ALA A 72 10.94 -12.51 2.64
CA ALA A 72 11.99 -11.58 2.26
C ALA A 72 13.30 -11.76 3.04
N PRO A 73 13.31 -11.85 4.39
CA PRO A 73 14.56 -12.07 5.13
C PRO A 73 15.27 -13.37 4.75
N LEU A 74 14.54 -14.47 4.54
CA LEU A 74 15.12 -15.74 4.16
C LEU A 74 15.64 -15.72 2.72
N SER A 75 14.92 -15.05 1.81
CA SER A 75 15.34 -14.91 0.42
C SER A 75 16.63 -14.10 0.30
N TYR A 76 16.74 -12.98 1.02
CA TYR A 76 17.97 -12.20 1.07
C TYR A 76 19.12 -12.96 1.74
N PHE A 77 18.85 -13.66 2.85
CA PHE A 77 19.85 -14.50 3.51
C PHE A 77 20.39 -15.59 2.59
N ARG A 78 19.54 -16.23 1.78
CA ARG A 78 19.93 -17.23 0.78
C ARG A 78 20.67 -16.62 -0.42
N MET A 79 20.39 -15.37 -0.76
CA MET A 79 21.13 -14.63 -1.77
C MET A 79 22.53 -14.25 -1.30
N ASN A 80 22.64 -13.76 -0.07
CA ASN A 80 23.85 -13.44 0.65
C ASN A 80 23.54 -13.30 2.14
N ARG A 81 24.23 -14.06 3.00
CA ARG A 81 24.00 -14.09 4.46
C ARG A 81 24.03 -12.71 5.11
N LYS A 82 24.82 -11.79 4.57
CA LYS A 82 24.96 -10.40 5.09
C LYS A 82 23.73 -9.52 4.79
N LEU A 83 22.78 -9.96 3.97
CA LEU A 83 21.63 -9.17 3.55
C LEU A 83 20.33 -9.49 4.30
N GLU A 84 20.38 -10.37 5.26
CA GLU A 84 19.20 -10.74 6.04
C GLU A 84 18.47 -9.52 6.63
N TRP A 85 19.23 -8.53 7.09
CA TRP A 85 18.70 -7.29 7.67
C TRP A 85 17.80 -6.51 6.74
N LEU A 86 18.09 -6.51 5.43
CA LEU A 86 17.30 -5.79 4.44
C LEU A 86 15.88 -6.34 4.37
N GLY A 87 15.74 -7.67 4.35
CA GLY A 87 14.42 -8.30 4.38
C GLY A 87 13.69 -8.10 5.70
N TRP A 88 14.40 -8.10 6.84
CA TRP A 88 13.78 -7.80 8.12
C TRP A 88 13.36 -6.33 8.24
N TRP A 89 14.08 -5.40 7.62
CA TRP A 89 13.68 -4.00 7.57
C TRP A 89 12.38 -3.83 6.78
N GLN A 90 12.26 -4.47 5.60
CA GLN A 90 11.00 -4.50 4.84
C GLN A 90 9.85 -5.10 5.66
N VAL A 91 10.09 -6.19 6.38
CA VAL A 91 9.11 -6.83 7.25
C VAL A 91 8.70 -5.94 8.43
N ALA A 92 9.65 -5.21 9.03
CA ALA A 92 9.35 -4.26 10.11
C ALA A 92 8.51 -3.07 9.62
N ILE A 93 8.80 -2.56 8.43
CA ILE A 93 7.97 -1.53 7.77
C ILE A 93 6.54 -2.06 7.57
N ALA A 94 6.39 -3.26 7.01
CA ALA A 94 5.09 -3.89 6.82
C ALA A 94 4.33 -4.06 8.14
N PHE A 95 5.02 -4.44 9.22
CA PHE A 95 4.42 -4.52 10.55
C PHE A 95 3.87 -3.16 11.00
N VAL A 96 4.66 -2.08 10.93
CA VAL A 96 4.22 -0.74 11.30
C VAL A 96 3.00 -0.31 10.49
N ILE A 97 3.04 -0.46 9.17
CA ILE A 97 1.93 -0.07 8.29
C ILE A 97 0.66 -0.82 8.65
N SER A 98 0.73 -2.13 8.91
CA SER A 98 -0.46 -2.92 9.26
C SER A 98 -1.19 -2.40 10.50
N THR A 99 -0.47 -1.78 11.45
CA THR A 99 -1.05 -1.29 12.71
C THR A 99 -2.01 -0.12 12.51
N TYR A 100 -1.67 0.85 11.67
CA TYR A 100 -2.55 1.99 11.40
C TYR A 100 -3.49 1.76 10.21
N TYR A 101 -3.07 1.00 9.21
CA TYR A 101 -3.89 0.72 8.03
C TYR A 101 -5.19 -0.03 8.37
N SER A 102 -5.14 -0.91 9.37
CA SER A 102 -6.31 -1.62 9.89
C SER A 102 -7.39 -0.68 10.45
N VAL A 103 -7.01 0.45 11.01
CA VAL A 103 -7.94 1.43 11.59
C VAL A 103 -8.70 2.17 10.49
N ILE A 104 -8.06 2.47 9.36
CA ILE A 104 -8.72 3.08 8.22
C ILE A 104 -9.81 2.14 7.65
N ILE A 105 -9.53 0.82 7.62
CA ILE A 105 -10.53 -0.18 7.24
C ILE A 105 -11.69 -0.21 8.25
N ALA A 106 -11.38 -0.06 9.54
CA ALA A 106 -12.40 0.02 10.57
C ALA A 106 -13.31 1.26 10.39
N TRP A 107 -12.75 2.41 10.00
CA TRP A 107 -13.55 3.59 9.65
C TRP A 107 -14.45 3.31 8.44
N ALA A 108 -13.91 2.74 7.37
CA ALA A 108 -14.71 2.37 6.20
C ALA A 108 -15.84 1.37 6.54
N MET A 109 -15.57 0.43 7.44
CA MET A 109 -16.59 -0.51 7.93
C MET A 109 -17.72 0.21 8.69
N SER A 110 -17.38 1.15 9.57
CA SER A 110 -18.37 1.96 10.28
C SER A 110 -19.20 2.81 9.32
N TYR A 111 -18.54 3.45 8.36
CA TYR A 111 -19.22 4.26 7.34
C TYR A 111 -20.09 3.45 6.40
N SER A 112 -19.76 2.19 6.15
CA SER A 112 -20.68 1.26 5.46
C SER A 112 -22.01 1.10 6.20
N VAL A 113 -21.96 1.04 7.53
CA VAL A 113 -23.19 0.97 8.37
C VAL A 113 -23.90 2.32 8.41
N PHE A 114 -23.17 3.42 8.59
CA PHE A 114 -23.76 4.77 8.62
C PHE A 114 -24.44 5.14 7.30
N SER A 115 -24.03 4.55 6.19
CA SER A 115 -24.62 4.78 4.88
C SER A 115 -26.11 4.48 4.82
N PHE A 116 -26.62 3.48 5.55
CA PHE A 116 -28.03 3.08 5.47
C PHE A 116 -29.02 4.17 5.90
N ASN A 117 -28.62 5.04 6.82
CA ASN A 117 -29.44 6.14 7.32
C ASN A 117 -28.77 7.50 7.17
N LEU A 118 -27.66 7.60 6.40
CA LEU A 118 -26.83 8.80 6.26
C LEU A 118 -26.44 9.38 7.61
N GLY A 119 -25.98 8.49 8.52
CA GLY A 119 -25.72 8.80 9.93
C GLY A 119 -24.66 9.86 10.19
N TRP A 120 -23.92 10.28 9.15
CA TRP A 120 -22.97 11.40 9.19
C TRP A 120 -23.64 12.79 9.09
N GLY A 121 -24.93 12.86 8.66
CA GLY A 121 -25.67 14.11 8.53
C GLY A 121 -25.11 15.05 7.44
N ASP A 122 -25.45 16.34 7.55
CA ASP A 122 -25.01 17.34 6.56
C ASP A 122 -23.63 17.90 6.86
N ASP A 123 -23.25 18.01 8.13
CA ASP A 123 -21.89 18.38 8.58
C ASP A 123 -21.01 17.13 8.66
N THR A 124 -20.51 16.68 7.53
CA THR A 124 -19.70 15.45 7.42
C THR A 124 -18.32 15.60 8.04
N GLU A 125 -17.77 16.81 8.06
CA GLU A 125 -16.48 17.12 8.67
C GLU A 125 -16.59 17.13 10.20
N GLY A 126 -17.55 17.85 10.74
CA GLY A 126 -17.84 17.84 12.18
C GLY A 126 -18.23 16.46 12.69
N PHE A 127 -18.94 15.68 11.87
CA PHE A 127 -19.21 14.28 12.20
C PHE A 127 -17.94 13.45 12.29
N LEU A 128 -17.06 13.50 11.29
CA LEU A 128 -15.83 12.70 11.26
C LEU A 128 -14.95 13.05 12.47
N PHE A 129 -14.53 14.31 12.57
CA PHE A 129 -13.52 14.70 13.55
C PHE A 129 -14.10 14.89 14.96
N GLY A 130 -15.28 15.51 15.07
CA GLY A 130 -15.89 15.82 16.37
C GLY A 130 -16.64 14.65 17.00
N LYS A 131 -17.49 13.96 16.22
CA LYS A 131 -18.39 12.92 16.75
C LYS A 131 -17.84 11.52 16.66
N TYR A 132 -17.35 11.12 15.47
CA TYR A 132 -16.92 9.74 15.23
C TYR A 132 -15.53 9.45 15.77
N LEU A 133 -14.53 10.25 15.40
CA LEU A 133 -13.15 10.11 15.91
C LEU A 133 -12.99 10.74 17.31
N ASN A 134 -13.89 11.65 17.69
CA ASN A 134 -13.80 12.42 18.93
C ASN A 134 -12.39 13.00 19.14
N LEU A 135 -11.89 13.68 18.07
CA LEU A 135 -10.51 14.14 17.98
C LEU A 135 -10.20 15.11 19.11
N SER A 136 -9.14 14.84 19.86
CA SER A 136 -8.67 15.72 20.95
C SER A 136 -8.29 17.11 20.40
N ALA A 137 -8.48 18.17 21.19
CA ALA A 137 -8.06 19.52 20.81
C ALA A 137 -6.53 19.63 20.68
N GLU A 138 -5.78 18.91 21.52
CA GLU A 138 -4.32 18.97 21.57
C GLU A 138 -3.65 17.77 20.90
N ALA A 139 -2.66 18.03 20.06
CA ALA A 139 -1.75 17.01 19.55
C ALA A 139 -0.76 16.57 20.66
N GLY A 140 -0.33 15.31 20.64
CA GLY A 140 0.71 14.80 21.53
C GLY A 140 0.22 14.01 22.74
N GLN A 141 -1.07 14.05 23.06
CA GLN A 141 -1.69 13.19 24.08
C GLN A 141 -2.41 12.03 23.40
N THR A 142 -2.34 10.81 23.93
CA THR A 142 -3.06 9.67 23.33
C THR A 142 -4.58 9.82 23.44
N GLY A 143 -5.06 10.37 24.52
CA GLY A 143 -6.48 10.41 24.82
C GLY A 143 -7.08 9.04 25.17
N SER A 144 -8.40 8.97 25.30
CA SER A 144 -9.12 7.72 25.58
C SER A 144 -9.38 6.92 24.28
N ILE A 145 -9.59 5.61 24.42
CA ILE A 145 -10.03 4.75 23.33
C ILE A 145 -11.43 5.17 22.89
N VAL A 146 -11.65 5.27 21.57
CA VAL A 146 -12.93 5.59 20.95
C VAL A 146 -13.68 4.28 20.62
N PRO A 147 -14.74 3.91 21.36
CA PRO A 147 -15.41 2.60 21.16
C PRO A 147 -15.94 2.41 19.74
N GLY A 148 -16.43 3.49 19.11
CA GLY A 148 -16.93 3.47 17.75
C GLY A 148 -15.87 3.12 16.69
N VAL A 149 -14.59 3.32 16.99
CA VAL A 149 -13.45 2.93 16.15
C VAL A 149 -12.91 1.56 16.60
N PHE A 150 -12.81 1.33 17.90
CA PHE A 150 -12.21 0.13 18.47
C PHE A 150 -12.99 -1.15 18.12
N ILE A 151 -14.33 -1.13 18.20
CA ILE A 151 -15.15 -2.32 17.91
C ILE A 151 -14.98 -2.78 16.45
N PRO A 152 -15.14 -1.91 15.44
CA PRO A 152 -14.86 -2.28 14.04
C PRO A 152 -13.41 -2.74 13.82
N LEU A 153 -12.42 -2.13 14.51
CA LEU A 153 -11.02 -2.54 14.43
C LEU A 153 -10.82 -4.00 14.87
N VAL A 154 -11.46 -4.40 15.96
CA VAL A 154 -11.44 -5.80 16.43
C VAL A 154 -12.03 -6.74 15.38
N ILE A 155 -13.12 -6.34 14.73
CA ILE A 155 -13.75 -7.14 13.66
C ILE A 155 -12.82 -7.25 12.45
N VAL A 156 -12.18 -6.15 12.02
CA VAL A 156 -11.21 -6.15 10.92
C VAL A 156 -10.08 -7.15 11.19
N TRP A 157 -9.49 -7.09 12.38
CA TRP A 157 -8.43 -8.02 12.77
C TRP A 157 -8.93 -9.47 12.88
N ALA A 158 -10.12 -9.69 13.42
CA ALA A 158 -10.71 -11.03 13.50
C ALA A 158 -10.86 -11.66 12.10
N VAL A 159 -11.36 -10.87 11.12
CA VAL A 159 -11.49 -11.31 9.72
C VAL A 159 -10.12 -11.57 9.09
N ALA A 160 -9.19 -10.63 9.19
CA ALA A 160 -7.86 -10.75 8.59
C ALA A 160 -7.09 -11.96 9.16
N LEU A 161 -7.03 -12.09 10.49
CA LEU A 161 -6.37 -13.22 11.15
C LEU A 161 -7.08 -14.54 10.87
N GLY A 162 -8.42 -14.56 10.83
CA GLY A 162 -9.22 -15.73 10.46
C GLY A 162 -8.88 -16.26 9.06
N ILE A 163 -8.67 -15.38 8.09
CA ILE A 163 -8.22 -15.73 6.74
C ILE A 163 -6.78 -16.27 6.77
N LEU A 164 -5.88 -15.61 7.48
CA LEU A 164 -4.47 -16.01 7.59
C LEU A 164 -4.31 -17.36 8.29
N PHE A 165 -5.13 -17.68 9.28
CA PHE A 165 -5.14 -18.99 9.94
C PHE A 165 -5.44 -20.14 8.97
N ARG A 166 -6.23 -19.90 7.92
CA ARG A 166 -6.55 -20.90 6.89
C ARG A 166 -5.40 -21.16 5.92
N GLY A 167 -4.33 -20.35 5.98
CA GLY A 167 -3.13 -20.48 5.13
C GLY A 167 -3.27 -19.87 3.75
N VAL A 168 -2.24 -20.10 2.91
CA VAL A 168 -2.13 -19.45 1.60
C VAL A 168 -3.25 -19.90 0.66
N LYS A 169 -3.37 -21.20 0.40
CA LYS A 169 -4.31 -21.75 -0.60
C LYS A 169 -5.78 -21.62 -0.19
N LYS A 170 -6.12 -21.97 1.09
CA LYS A 170 -7.50 -21.99 1.57
C LYS A 170 -7.95 -20.66 2.21
N GLY A 171 -7.02 -19.77 2.51
CA GLY A 171 -7.27 -18.47 3.11
C GLY A 171 -7.00 -17.35 2.11
N ILE A 172 -5.75 -16.98 1.90
CA ILE A 172 -5.35 -15.81 1.11
C ILE A 172 -5.86 -15.91 -0.34
N GLU A 173 -5.63 -17.05 -1.01
CA GLU A 173 -6.06 -17.25 -2.41
C GLU A 173 -7.57 -17.18 -2.55
N VAL A 174 -8.33 -17.84 -1.68
CA VAL A 174 -9.79 -17.85 -1.72
C VAL A 174 -10.36 -16.47 -1.44
N ALA A 175 -9.84 -15.77 -0.43
CA ALA A 175 -10.26 -14.41 -0.10
C ALA A 175 -10.04 -13.46 -1.29
N ASN A 176 -8.86 -13.47 -1.90
CA ASN A 176 -8.57 -12.58 -3.03
C ASN A 176 -9.40 -12.93 -4.29
N LYS A 177 -9.66 -14.21 -4.54
CA LYS A 177 -10.54 -14.64 -5.65
C LYS A 177 -11.99 -14.16 -5.49
N ILE A 178 -12.43 -13.86 -4.27
CA ILE A 178 -13.77 -13.32 -3.99
C ILE A 178 -13.71 -11.79 -3.92
N PHE A 179 -12.79 -11.24 -3.14
CA PHE A 179 -12.74 -9.81 -2.83
C PHE A 179 -12.39 -8.95 -4.04
N ILE A 180 -11.43 -9.37 -4.88
CA ILE A 180 -11.03 -8.55 -6.03
C ILE A 180 -12.11 -8.46 -7.11
N PRO A 181 -12.73 -9.55 -7.58
CA PRO A 181 -13.87 -9.43 -8.49
C PRO A 181 -15.05 -8.66 -7.88
N ALA A 182 -15.37 -8.88 -6.60
CA ALA A 182 -16.41 -8.14 -5.92
C ALA A 182 -16.11 -6.64 -5.88
N LEU A 183 -14.89 -6.26 -5.52
CA LEU A 183 -14.41 -4.88 -5.53
C LEU A 183 -14.57 -4.24 -6.91
N VAL A 184 -14.10 -4.91 -7.96
CA VAL A 184 -14.16 -4.38 -9.33
C VAL A 184 -15.63 -4.21 -9.78
N ILE A 185 -16.51 -5.19 -9.51
CA ILE A 185 -17.94 -5.12 -9.86
C ILE A 185 -18.63 -3.98 -9.12
N ILE A 186 -18.42 -3.87 -7.81
CA ILE A 186 -18.99 -2.80 -6.98
C ILE A 186 -18.51 -1.46 -7.49
N PHE A 187 -17.22 -1.33 -7.75
CA PHE A 187 -16.64 -0.07 -8.20
C PHE A 187 -17.11 0.32 -9.59
N LEU A 188 -17.27 -0.62 -10.50
CA LEU A 188 -17.89 -0.39 -11.82
C LEU A 188 -19.33 0.14 -11.70
N ILE A 189 -20.13 -0.39 -10.79
CA ILE A 189 -21.50 0.10 -10.53
C ILE A 189 -21.44 1.57 -10.07
N ILE A 190 -20.52 1.89 -9.16
CA ILE A 190 -20.32 3.26 -8.66
C ILE A 190 -19.90 4.19 -9.80
N VAL A 191 -18.91 3.80 -10.62
CA VAL A 191 -18.42 4.59 -11.75
C VAL A 191 -19.52 4.83 -12.79
N ILE A 192 -20.25 3.78 -13.19
CA ILE A 192 -21.36 3.92 -14.14
C ILE A 192 -22.39 4.91 -13.59
N ARG A 193 -22.71 4.86 -12.31
CA ARG A 193 -23.62 5.82 -11.68
C ARG A 193 -23.04 7.22 -11.69
N ALA A 194 -21.78 7.39 -11.29
CA ALA A 194 -21.11 8.70 -11.21
C ALA A 194 -21.10 9.41 -12.57
N VAL A 195 -20.72 8.72 -13.64
CA VAL A 195 -20.65 9.31 -14.99
C VAL A 195 -22.01 9.67 -15.59
N THR A 196 -23.11 9.14 -15.03
CA THR A 196 -24.48 9.48 -15.45
C THR A 196 -25.09 10.66 -14.66
N LEU A 197 -24.39 11.20 -13.68
CA LEU A 197 -24.87 12.34 -12.90
C LEU A 197 -24.68 13.66 -13.65
N PRO A 198 -25.55 14.67 -13.42
CA PRO A 198 -25.34 16.01 -13.93
C PRO A 198 -24.00 16.57 -13.46
N GLY A 199 -23.26 17.29 -14.31
CA GLY A 199 -21.93 17.83 -13.97
C GLY A 199 -20.78 16.83 -14.05
N ALA A 200 -21.03 15.52 -14.21
CA ALA A 200 -19.99 14.51 -14.29
C ALA A 200 -18.96 14.79 -15.40
N MET A 201 -19.41 15.33 -16.54
CA MET A 201 -18.52 15.67 -17.66
C MET A 201 -17.55 16.79 -17.32
N GLU A 202 -17.94 17.76 -16.48
CA GLU A 202 -17.05 18.83 -16.01
C GLU A 202 -15.94 18.27 -15.13
N GLY A 203 -16.28 17.33 -14.26
CA GLY A 203 -15.29 16.62 -13.47
C GLY A 203 -14.33 15.78 -14.32
N LEU A 204 -14.86 15.05 -15.30
CA LEU A 204 -14.03 14.26 -16.22
C LEU A 204 -13.13 15.16 -17.09
N ASP A 205 -13.65 16.30 -17.58
CA ASP A 205 -12.84 17.27 -18.30
C ASP A 205 -11.70 17.79 -17.42
N ALA A 206 -11.98 18.15 -16.17
CA ALA A 206 -10.95 18.59 -15.23
C ALA A 206 -9.87 17.51 -15.00
N PHE A 207 -10.26 16.24 -14.92
CA PHE A 207 -9.31 15.13 -14.71
C PHE A 207 -8.46 14.83 -15.94
N PHE A 208 -9.05 14.86 -17.13
CA PHE A 208 -8.36 14.48 -18.36
C PHE A 208 -7.78 15.67 -19.13
N LYS A 209 -8.14 16.92 -18.81
CA LYS A 209 -7.57 18.11 -19.45
C LYS A 209 -6.07 18.15 -19.22
N PRO A 210 -5.25 18.08 -20.30
CA PRO A 210 -3.82 18.00 -20.12
C PRO A 210 -3.20 19.38 -19.91
N ASP A 211 -2.41 19.53 -18.86
CA ASP A 211 -1.48 20.67 -18.70
C ASP A 211 -0.05 20.20 -18.97
N PHE A 212 0.38 20.29 -20.23
CA PHE A 212 1.72 19.88 -20.64
C PHE A 212 2.83 20.75 -20.07
N SER A 213 2.54 21.96 -19.57
CA SER A 213 3.54 22.81 -18.94
C SER A 213 4.13 22.15 -17.68
N LYS A 214 3.31 21.36 -16.99
CA LYS A 214 3.69 20.59 -15.79
C LYS A 214 4.74 19.51 -16.05
N ILE A 215 4.83 18.94 -17.25
CA ILE A 215 5.81 17.87 -17.56
C ILE A 215 7.25 18.37 -17.43
N ALA A 216 7.51 19.65 -17.60
CA ALA A 216 8.84 20.25 -17.43
C ALA A 216 9.26 20.36 -15.95
N ASP A 217 8.31 20.25 -15.01
CA ASP A 217 8.58 20.32 -13.58
C ASP A 217 9.08 18.96 -13.04
N PRO A 218 10.30 18.87 -12.48
CA PRO A 218 10.80 17.64 -11.89
C PRO A 218 9.92 17.08 -10.75
N SER A 219 9.15 17.90 -10.05
CA SER A 219 8.26 17.49 -8.97
C SER A 219 7.15 16.56 -9.46
N VAL A 220 6.67 16.76 -10.67
CA VAL A 220 5.64 15.92 -11.33
C VAL A 220 6.17 14.51 -11.58
N TRP A 221 7.43 14.38 -11.99
CA TRP A 221 8.07 13.07 -12.16
C TRP A 221 8.27 12.38 -10.81
N VAL A 222 8.68 13.12 -9.78
CA VAL A 222 8.79 12.59 -8.40
C VAL A 222 7.42 12.10 -7.91
N ALA A 223 6.36 12.85 -8.15
CA ALA A 223 4.99 12.45 -7.79
C ALA A 223 4.57 11.17 -8.53
N ALA A 224 4.88 11.05 -9.82
CA ALA A 224 4.58 9.87 -10.62
C ALA A 224 5.32 8.60 -10.13
N TYR A 225 6.63 8.71 -9.90
CA TYR A 225 7.42 7.61 -9.35
C TYR A 225 6.97 7.24 -7.93
N GLY A 226 6.70 8.24 -7.09
CA GLY A 226 6.15 8.02 -5.75
C GLY A 226 4.82 7.28 -5.80
N GLN A 227 3.89 7.69 -6.67
CA GLN A 227 2.60 7.02 -6.82
C GLN A 227 2.76 5.56 -7.24
N ILE A 228 3.58 5.27 -8.26
CA ILE A 228 3.83 3.91 -8.74
C ILE A 228 4.48 3.05 -7.64
N PHE A 229 5.42 3.61 -6.91
CA PHE A 229 6.14 2.87 -5.87
C PHE A 229 5.21 2.41 -4.75
N PHE A 230 4.34 3.32 -4.27
CA PHE A 230 3.37 3.00 -3.22
C PHE A 230 2.25 2.10 -3.72
N SER A 231 1.71 2.39 -4.90
CA SER A 231 0.57 1.69 -5.46
C SER A 231 0.85 0.22 -5.77
N LEU A 232 2.08 -0.13 -6.18
CA LEU A 232 2.43 -1.51 -6.51
C LEU A 232 2.92 -2.35 -5.32
N SER A 233 2.86 -1.82 -4.10
CA SER A 233 3.34 -2.51 -2.88
C SER A 233 4.79 -3.00 -3.00
N ILE A 234 5.66 -2.21 -3.64
CA ILE A 234 7.08 -2.51 -3.83
C ILE A 234 7.85 -2.19 -2.54
N ALA A 235 8.85 -2.98 -2.22
CA ALA A 235 9.70 -2.87 -1.02
C ALA A 235 8.97 -3.13 0.32
N PHE A 236 7.81 -3.77 0.27
CA PHE A 236 7.03 -4.18 1.43
C PHE A 236 7.27 -5.65 1.86
N ALA A 237 8.23 -6.34 1.28
CA ALA A 237 8.42 -7.79 1.41
C ALA A 237 7.26 -8.65 0.85
N ILE A 238 6.16 -8.05 0.38
CA ILE A 238 4.95 -8.75 -0.04
C ILE A 238 5.22 -9.55 -1.30
N MET A 239 5.75 -8.91 -2.34
CA MET A 239 5.92 -9.52 -3.66
C MET A 239 6.97 -10.62 -3.61
N ILE A 240 8.03 -10.47 -2.80
CA ILE A 240 9.02 -11.52 -2.52
C ILE A 240 8.35 -12.71 -1.81
N THR A 241 7.53 -12.45 -0.78
CA THR A 241 6.86 -13.50 -0.01
C THR A 241 5.86 -14.27 -0.87
N TYR A 242 5.01 -13.57 -1.63
CA TYR A 242 3.99 -14.19 -2.47
C TYR A 242 4.58 -15.00 -3.61
N SER A 243 5.60 -14.47 -4.31
CA SER A 243 6.27 -15.20 -5.37
C SER A 243 7.00 -16.43 -4.88
N SER A 244 7.41 -16.47 -3.63
CA SER A 244 7.99 -17.67 -3.01
C SER A 244 7.02 -18.84 -2.89
N TYR A 245 5.71 -18.57 -2.96
CA TYR A 245 4.63 -19.58 -2.96
C TYR A 245 4.22 -20.02 -4.37
N LEU A 246 4.85 -19.50 -5.42
CA LEU A 246 4.57 -19.93 -6.79
C LEU A 246 5.14 -21.33 -7.09
N PRO A 247 4.49 -22.12 -7.95
CA PRO A 247 5.07 -23.32 -8.51
C PRO A 247 6.38 -23.03 -9.28
N LYS A 248 7.26 -24.06 -9.41
CA LYS A 248 8.60 -23.88 -10.02
C LYS A 248 8.58 -23.38 -11.47
N LYS A 249 7.55 -23.70 -12.24
CA LYS A 249 7.41 -23.31 -13.65
C LYS A 249 6.36 -22.20 -13.80
N SER A 250 6.46 -21.14 -13.01
CA SER A 250 5.53 -20.01 -13.10
C SER A 250 6.14 -18.87 -13.90
N ASP A 251 5.37 -18.30 -14.79
CA ASP A 251 5.78 -17.14 -15.60
C ASP A 251 5.85 -15.88 -14.73
N ILE A 252 7.06 -15.48 -14.35
CA ILE A 252 7.32 -14.35 -13.47
C ILE A 252 7.08 -13.03 -14.18
N THR A 253 7.64 -12.88 -15.37
CA THR A 253 7.64 -11.60 -16.10
C THR A 253 6.23 -11.21 -16.49
N ASN A 254 5.47 -12.13 -17.07
CA ASN A 254 4.09 -11.86 -17.48
C ASN A 254 3.19 -11.57 -16.25
N ASN A 255 3.39 -12.28 -15.14
CA ASN A 255 2.66 -11.99 -13.92
C ASN A 255 2.95 -10.59 -13.37
N ALA A 256 4.18 -10.07 -13.50
CA ALA A 256 4.52 -8.72 -13.09
C ALA A 256 3.84 -7.66 -13.98
N PHE A 257 3.82 -7.88 -15.30
CA PHE A 257 3.08 -7.00 -16.22
C PHE A 257 1.57 -6.98 -15.91
N ILE A 258 0.97 -8.17 -15.73
CA ILE A 258 -0.46 -8.26 -15.39
C ILE A 258 -0.75 -7.54 -14.05
N THR A 259 0.11 -7.70 -13.05
CA THR A 259 -0.05 -7.02 -11.75
C THR A 259 0.06 -5.52 -11.91
N GLY A 260 1.10 -5.02 -12.59
CA GLY A 260 1.32 -3.59 -12.79
C GLY A 260 0.18 -2.93 -13.57
N PHE A 261 -0.17 -3.47 -14.74
CA PHE A 261 -1.26 -2.91 -15.55
C PHE A 261 -2.63 -3.12 -14.92
N GLY A 262 -2.88 -4.23 -14.23
CA GLY A 262 -4.12 -4.48 -13.52
C GLY A 262 -4.36 -3.43 -12.42
N ASN A 263 -3.32 -3.10 -11.64
CA ASN A 263 -3.36 -2.04 -10.65
C ASN A 263 -3.61 -0.67 -11.30
N SER A 264 -2.84 -0.30 -12.32
CA SER A 264 -2.97 0.99 -13.00
C SER A 264 -4.31 1.16 -13.70
N SER A 265 -4.89 0.09 -14.24
CA SER A 265 -6.24 0.11 -14.80
C SER A 265 -7.30 0.41 -13.74
N PHE A 266 -7.13 -0.13 -12.54
CA PHE A 266 -8.04 0.19 -11.44
C PHE A 266 -7.86 1.64 -10.94
N GLU A 267 -6.65 2.17 -10.90
CA GLU A 267 -6.39 3.59 -10.59
C GLU A 267 -7.10 4.53 -11.58
N LEU A 268 -6.99 4.23 -12.88
CA LEU A 268 -7.68 5.01 -13.89
C LEU A 268 -9.20 4.92 -13.73
N LEU A 269 -9.74 3.73 -13.48
CA LEU A 269 -11.17 3.54 -13.21
C LEU A 269 -11.60 4.34 -11.98
N ALA A 270 -10.79 4.34 -10.91
CA ALA A 270 -11.03 5.11 -9.70
C ALA A 270 -11.02 6.62 -10.00
N GLY A 271 -10.04 7.11 -10.76
CA GLY A 271 -9.98 8.51 -11.18
C GLY A 271 -11.22 8.96 -11.92
N ILE A 272 -11.70 8.15 -12.87
CA ILE A 272 -12.96 8.42 -13.60
C ILE A 272 -14.14 8.53 -12.63
N GLY A 273 -14.31 7.58 -11.73
CA GLY A 273 -15.42 7.59 -10.78
C GLY A 273 -15.39 8.75 -9.80
N VAL A 274 -14.21 9.01 -9.23
CA VAL A 274 -14.00 10.09 -8.27
C VAL A 274 -14.26 11.46 -8.92
N PHE A 275 -13.66 11.73 -10.07
CA PHE A 275 -13.82 13.05 -10.73
C PHE A 275 -15.19 13.25 -11.32
N ALA A 276 -15.86 12.21 -11.83
CA ALA A 276 -17.26 12.31 -12.24
C ALA A 276 -18.16 12.68 -11.04
N ALA A 277 -17.90 12.10 -9.86
CA ALA A 277 -18.63 12.41 -8.64
C ALA A 277 -18.31 13.81 -8.09
N LEU A 278 -17.06 14.27 -8.17
CA LEU A 278 -16.65 15.63 -7.81
C LEU A 278 -17.27 16.67 -8.74
N GLY A 279 -17.36 16.41 -10.06
CA GLY A 279 -18.03 17.29 -11.01
C GLY A 279 -19.52 17.45 -10.69
N PHE A 280 -20.21 16.36 -10.32
CA PHE A 280 -21.58 16.43 -9.84
C PHE A 280 -21.71 17.28 -8.57
N MET A 281 -20.83 17.10 -7.59
CA MET A 281 -20.83 17.89 -6.36
C MET A 281 -20.60 19.37 -6.65
N ALA A 282 -19.60 19.70 -7.46
CA ALA A 282 -19.27 21.07 -7.85
C ALA A 282 -20.48 21.76 -8.48
N GLN A 283 -21.12 21.11 -9.47
CA GLN A 283 -22.33 21.64 -10.11
C GLN A 283 -23.48 21.82 -9.13
N SER A 284 -23.72 20.85 -8.23
CA SER A 284 -24.82 20.89 -7.26
C SER A 284 -24.67 22.02 -6.23
N GLN A 285 -23.43 22.42 -5.94
CA GLN A 285 -23.10 23.49 -4.98
C GLN A 285 -22.79 24.83 -5.64
N GLY A 286 -22.75 24.89 -6.97
CA GLY A 286 -22.39 26.11 -7.70
C GLY A 286 -20.91 26.49 -7.54
N LEU A 287 -20.04 25.50 -7.30
CA LEU A 287 -18.59 25.64 -7.13
C LEU A 287 -17.85 25.14 -8.37
N SER A 288 -16.55 25.44 -8.47
CA SER A 288 -15.68 24.80 -9.45
C SER A 288 -15.17 23.43 -8.95
N VAL A 289 -14.76 22.55 -9.87
CA VAL A 289 -14.16 21.26 -9.51
C VAL A 289 -12.90 21.47 -8.64
N GLN A 290 -12.15 22.55 -8.89
CA GLN A 290 -10.96 22.89 -8.11
C GLN A 290 -11.26 23.16 -6.63
N ASP A 291 -12.42 23.72 -6.31
CA ASP A 291 -12.82 24.06 -4.93
C ASP A 291 -13.24 22.82 -4.11
N VAL A 292 -13.59 21.73 -4.79
CA VAL A 292 -14.09 20.50 -4.14
C VAL A 292 -13.09 19.35 -4.19
N VAL A 293 -11.99 19.49 -4.94
CA VAL A 293 -10.95 18.44 -5.00
C VAL A 293 -10.27 18.29 -3.66
N SER A 294 -10.17 17.06 -3.19
CA SER A 294 -9.49 16.68 -1.96
C SER A 294 -8.84 15.32 -2.16
N GLY A 295 -7.97 14.93 -1.25
CA GLY A 295 -7.30 13.63 -1.24
C GLY A 295 -7.34 12.95 0.13
N GLY A 296 -6.91 11.68 0.17
CA GLY A 296 -6.75 10.93 1.40
C GLY A 296 -8.04 10.76 2.23
N VAL A 297 -7.90 10.88 3.55
CA VAL A 297 -8.99 10.71 4.51
C VAL A 297 -10.12 11.74 4.28
N GLY A 298 -9.77 12.98 3.95
CA GLY A 298 -10.74 14.04 3.64
C GLY A 298 -11.65 13.66 2.47
N LEU A 299 -11.07 13.22 1.36
CA LEU A 299 -11.85 12.79 0.20
C LEU A 299 -12.82 11.65 0.57
N ALA A 300 -12.31 10.59 1.22
CA ALA A 300 -13.10 9.40 1.49
C ALA A 300 -14.18 9.59 2.55
N PHE A 301 -13.89 10.31 3.64
CA PHE A 301 -14.76 10.35 4.83
C PHE A 301 -15.45 11.69 5.08
N VAL A 302 -15.10 12.74 4.30
CA VAL A 302 -15.79 14.03 4.34
C VAL A 302 -16.48 14.31 3.01
N VAL A 303 -15.73 14.35 1.90
CA VAL A 303 -16.25 14.74 0.58
C VAL A 303 -17.22 13.69 0.01
N PHE A 304 -16.86 12.39 0.02
CA PHE A 304 -17.76 11.36 -0.49
C PHE A 304 -19.10 11.26 0.27
N PRO A 305 -19.18 11.34 1.61
CA PRO A 305 -20.46 11.50 2.31
C PRO A 305 -21.30 12.69 1.83
N GLN A 306 -20.70 13.86 1.57
CA GLN A 306 -21.42 15.01 1.01
C GLN A 306 -21.97 14.72 -0.40
N ILE A 307 -21.16 14.07 -1.26
CA ILE A 307 -21.59 13.63 -2.58
C ILE A 307 -22.78 12.68 -2.47
N ILE A 308 -22.68 11.71 -1.57
CA ILE A 308 -23.75 10.72 -1.33
C ILE A 308 -25.03 11.39 -0.84
N ASN A 309 -24.92 12.38 0.06
CA ASN A 309 -26.10 13.16 0.51
C ASN A 309 -26.81 13.86 -0.66
N SER A 310 -26.05 14.31 -1.65
CA SER A 310 -26.58 15.06 -2.81
C SER A 310 -27.16 14.16 -3.91
N PHE A 311 -27.03 12.83 -3.82
CA PHE A 311 -27.56 11.93 -4.85
C PHE A 311 -29.09 12.02 -4.92
N PRO A 312 -29.68 12.01 -6.12
CA PRO A 312 -31.13 12.15 -6.29
C PRO A 312 -31.92 10.93 -5.80
N ALA A 313 -31.29 9.76 -5.67
CA ALA A 313 -31.91 8.52 -5.18
C ALA A 313 -30.86 7.49 -4.77
N LEU A 314 -31.28 6.53 -3.91
CA LEU A 314 -30.47 5.38 -3.46
C LEU A 314 -29.17 5.75 -2.73
N ASN A 315 -29.15 6.91 -2.08
CA ASN A 315 -27.99 7.44 -1.35
C ASN A 315 -27.34 6.39 -0.43
N GLY A 316 -28.14 5.78 0.43
CA GLY A 316 -27.65 4.76 1.36
C GLY A 316 -27.05 3.53 0.67
N LEU A 317 -27.61 3.11 -0.46
CA LEU A 317 -27.05 2.00 -1.23
C LEU A 317 -25.70 2.36 -1.84
N PHE A 318 -25.59 3.52 -2.50
CA PHE A 318 -24.32 3.95 -3.10
C PHE A 318 -23.26 4.25 -2.05
N GLY A 319 -23.64 4.82 -0.90
CA GLY A 319 -22.77 4.97 0.25
C GLY A 319 -22.24 3.63 0.76
N PHE A 320 -23.14 2.67 0.96
CA PHE A 320 -22.75 1.31 1.36
C PHE A 320 -21.79 0.67 0.35
N LEU A 321 -22.09 0.73 -0.95
CA LEU A 321 -21.22 0.17 -1.98
C LEU A 321 -19.85 0.83 -1.98
N PHE A 322 -19.77 2.16 -1.85
CA PHE A 322 -18.51 2.88 -1.82
C PHE A 322 -17.65 2.45 -0.62
N PHE A 323 -18.20 2.51 0.59
CA PHE A 323 -17.44 2.13 1.78
C PHE A 323 -17.15 0.63 1.85
N ALA A 324 -18.03 -0.23 1.38
CA ALA A 324 -17.76 -1.66 1.24
C ALA A 324 -16.61 -1.92 0.26
N SER A 325 -16.50 -1.16 -0.82
CA SER A 325 -15.35 -1.25 -1.74
C SER A 325 -14.04 -0.89 -1.05
N LEU A 326 -14.02 0.15 -0.19
CA LEU A 326 -12.86 0.49 0.62
C LEU A 326 -12.50 -0.62 1.62
N VAL A 327 -13.49 -1.25 2.26
CA VAL A 327 -13.25 -2.38 3.16
C VAL A 327 -12.63 -3.56 2.41
N LEU A 328 -13.12 -3.91 1.22
CA LEU A 328 -12.57 -5.01 0.42
C LEU A 328 -11.14 -4.72 -0.03
N ALA A 329 -10.87 -3.53 -0.58
CA ALA A 329 -9.53 -3.08 -0.99
C ALA A 329 -8.57 -3.07 0.20
N GLY A 330 -9.00 -2.54 1.34
CA GLY A 330 -8.21 -2.49 2.55
C GLY A 330 -7.89 -3.88 3.12
N LEU A 331 -8.88 -4.78 3.18
CA LEU A 331 -8.68 -6.15 3.70
C LEU A 331 -7.70 -6.96 2.86
N THR A 332 -7.75 -6.87 1.52
CA THR A 332 -6.81 -7.59 0.64
C THR A 332 -5.38 -7.14 0.87
N SER A 333 -5.16 -5.83 1.03
CA SER A 333 -3.86 -5.26 1.35
C SER A 333 -3.40 -5.62 2.77
N LEU A 334 -4.26 -5.52 3.79
CA LEU A 334 -3.94 -5.86 5.18
C LEU A 334 -3.51 -7.33 5.32
N ILE A 335 -4.22 -8.25 4.66
CA ILE A 335 -3.87 -9.68 4.63
C ILE A 335 -2.48 -9.89 4.03
N SER A 336 -2.18 -9.21 2.93
CA SER A 336 -0.90 -9.30 2.23
C SER A 336 0.25 -8.76 3.08
N ILE A 337 0.08 -7.60 3.68
CA ILE A 337 1.04 -6.97 4.59
C ILE A 337 1.30 -7.88 5.79
N THR A 338 0.25 -8.40 6.42
CA THR A 338 0.36 -9.28 7.59
C THR A 338 1.05 -10.60 7.27
N GLU A 339 0.83 -11.15 6.06
CA GLU A 339 1.49 -12.39 5.64
C GLU A 339 3.01 -12.27 5.61
N THR A 340 3.57 -11.09 5.33
CA THR A 340 5.03 -10.91 5.25
C THR A 340 5.74 -11.26 6.56
N TYR A 341 5.25 -10.72 7.66
CA TYR A 341 5.86 -10.98 8.97
C TYR A 341 5.41 -12.31 9.58
N VAL A 342 4.21 -12.79 9.26
CA VAL A 342 3.79 -14.15 9.65
C VAL A 342 4.71 -15.20 9.01
N ALA A 343 4.99 -15.08 7.72
CA ALA A 343 5.92 -15.98 7.02
C ALA A 343 7.34 -15.87 7.58
N ALA A 344 7.85 -14.63 7.71
CA ALA A 344 9.21 -14.39 8.21
C ALA A 344 9.43 -14.93 9.62
N VAL A 345 8.52 -14.67 10.54
CA VAL A 345 8.58 -15.16 11.93
C VAL A 345 8.44 -16.67 11.98
N SER A 346 7.51 -17.25 11.21
CA SER A 346 7.35 -18.71 11.15
C SER A 346 8.64 -19.40 10.70
N GLU A 347 9.30 -18.88 9.66
CA GLU A 347 10.54 -19.43 9.11
C GLU A 347 11.74 -19.19 10.03
N LYS A 348 11.89 -18.00 10.59
CA LYS A 348 13.03 -17.66 11.48
C LYS A 348 13.06 -18.49 12.74
N PHE A 349 11.91 -18.61 13.40
CA PHE A 349 11.80 -19.26 14.68
C PHE A 349 11.39 -20.74 14.59
N GLY A 350 11.06 -21.26 13.40
CA GLY A 350 10.61 -22.64 13.20
C GLY A 350 9.27 -22.95 13.85
N ILE A 351 8.46 -21.93 14.13
CA ILE A 351 7.14 -22.09 14.76
C ILE A 351 6.05 -22.36 13.71
N SER A 352 4.97 -23.00 14.16
CA SER A 352 3.84 -23.26 13.26
C SER A 352 3.20 -21.94 12.78
N ARG A 353 2.65 -21.96 11.57
CA ARG A 353 1.94 -20.82 11.00
C ARG A 353 0.88 -20.26 11.95
N LYS A 354 0.09 -21.12 12.60
CA LYS A 354 -0.94 -20.69 13.55
C LYS A 354 -0.35 -19.87 14.71
N LYS A 355 0.78 -20.30 15.26
CA LYS A 355 1.50 -19.53 16.29
C LYS A 355 2.03 -18.22 15.74
N ALA A 356 2.60 -18.21 14.53
CA ALA A 356 3.11 -16.98 13.90
C ALA A 356 1.99 -15.97 13.63
N VAL A 357 0.80 -16.41 13.19
CA VAL A 357 -0.38 -15.54 13.02
C VAL A 357 -0.83 -14.97 14.37
N LEU A 358 -0.90 -15.80 15.42
CA LEU A 358 -1.33 -15.34 16.73
C LEU A 358 -0.35 -14.32 17.34
N PHE A 359 0.95 -14.60 17.30
CA PHE A 359 1.96 -13.72 17.89
C PHE A 359 2.19 -12.47 17.02
N GLY A 360 2.47 -12.64 15.73
CA GLY A 360 2.75 -11.51 14.83
C GLY A 360 1.51 -10.65 14.57
N GLY A 361 0.42 -11.28 14.11
CA GLY A 361 -0.83 -10.57 13.82
C GLY A 361 -1.53 -10.08 15.09
N GLY A 362 -1.50 -10.86 16.18
CA GLY A 362 -2.04 -10.45 17.48
C GLY A 362 -1.28 -9.25 18.08
N LEU A 363 0.05 -9.22 17.96
CA LEU A 363 0.83 -8.06 18.39
C LEU A 363 0.48 -6.81 17.56
N SER A 364 0.35 -6.96 16.24
CA SER A 364 -0.07 -5.86 15.38
C SER A 364 -1.47 -5.34 15.74
N ALA A 365 -2.41 -6.25 16.03
CA ALA A 365 -3.75 -5.90 16.50
C ALA A 365 -3.73 -5.12 17.83
N ILE A 366 -2.86 -5.51 18.76
CA ILE A 366 -2.70 -4.80 20.04
C ILE A 366 -2.13 -3.40 19.81
N VAL A 367 -1.06 -3.27 19.01
CA VAL A 367 -0.45 -1.97 18.70
C VAL A 367 -1.43 -1.06 17.97
N SER A 368 -2.29 -1.62 17.11
CA SER A 368 -3.29 -0.85 16.37
C SER A 368 -4.33 -0.13 17.26
N ILE A 369 -4.46 -0.53 18.53
CA ILE A 369 -5.35 0.14 19.50
C ILE A 369 -4.93 1.60 19.72
N LEU A 370 -3.63 1.91 19.62
CA LEU A 370 -3.14 3.29 19.69
C LEU A 370 -3.84 4.20 18.69
N PHE A 371 -4.10 3.69 17.49
CA PHE A 371 -4.75 4.44 16.42
C PHE A 371 -6.28 4.50 16.54
N ALA A 372 -6.86 3.76 17.49
CA ALA A 372 -8.28 3.83 17.84
C ALA A 372 -8.54 4.77 19.04
N THR A 373 -7.59 5.63 19.37
CA THR A 373 -7.71 6.66 20.42
C THR A 373 -8.11 8.01 19.82
N GLN A 374 -8.45 8.97 20.67
CA GLN A 374 -8.83 10.33 20.28
C GLN A 374 -7.76 11.07 19.44
N ASN A 375 -6.49 10.73 19.59
CA ASN A 375 -5.39 11.24 18.75
C ASN A 375 -4.90 10.25 17.71
N GLY A 376 -5.63 9.14 17.51
CA GLY A 376 -5.26 8.09 16.59
C GLY A 376 -5.02 8.57 15.16
N LEU A 377 -5.84 9.51 14.65
CA LEU A 377 -5.67 10.10 13.33
C LEU A 377 -4.33 10.84 13.21
N ARG A 378 -3.93 11.63 14.23
CA ARG A 378 -2.67 12.38 14.19
C ARG A 378 -1.45 11.44 14.26
N PHE A 379 -1.52 10.38 15.09
CA PHE A 379 -0.50 9.34 15.11
C PHE A 379 -0.37 8.65 13.74
N LEU A 380 -1.52 8.36 13.11
CA LEU A 380 -1.57 7.75 11.78
C LEU A 380 -0.92 8.65 10.74
N ASP A 381 -1.29 9.92 10.69
CA ASP A 381 -0.82 10.89 9.70
C ASP A 381 0.72 11.01 9.73
N VAL A 382 1.29 11.21 10.92
CA VAL A 382 2.74 11.31 11.08
C VAL A 382 3.43 9.96 10.79
N ALA A 383 2.93 8.85 11.34
CA ALA A 383 3.53 7.54 11.15
C ALA A 383 3.49 7.11 9.67
N ASP A 384 2.36 7.34 8.98
CA ASP A 384 2.19 7.02 7.56
C ASP A 384 3.18 7.79 6.69
N TYR A 385 3.29 9.10 6.90
CA TYR A 385 4.25 9.90 6.14
C TYR A 385 5.69 9.40 6.31
N PHE A 386 6.16 9.27 7.55
CA PHE A 386 7.56 8.92 7.80
C PHE A 386 7.89 7.49 7.40
N ILE A 387 7.02 6.51 7.67
CA ILE A 387 7.30 5.12 7.32
C ILE A 387 7.24 4.88 5.80
N ASN A 388 6.38 5.59 5.07
CA ASN A 388 6.33 5.50 3.62
C ASN A 388 7.54 6.18 2.97
N GLN A 389 7.90 7.40 3.39
CA GLN A 389 9.00 8.14 2.78
C GLN A 389 10.37 7.60 3.19
N PHE A 390 10.62 7.45 4.49
CA PHE A 390 11.93 7.06 5.04
C PHE A 390 12.03 5.55 5.37
N GLY A 391 10.93 4.83 5.32
CA GLY A 391 10.89 3.37 5.34
C GLY A 391 10.85 2.82 3.92
N VAL A 392 9.66 2.80 3.30
CA VAL A 392 9.39 2.11 2.03
C VAL A 392 10.24 2.62 0.87
N ALA A 393 10.20 3.93 0.58
CA ALA A 393 10.94 4.49 -0.55
C ALA A 393 12.45 4.35 -0.35
N PHE A 394 12.93 4.54 0.89
CA PHE A 394 14.36 4.41 1.19
C PHE A 394 14.85 2.95 1.15
N VAL A 395 14.09 2.00 1.72
CA VAL A 395 14.48 0.58 1.64
C VAL A 395 14.46 0.07 0.21
N GLY A 396 13.54 0.56 -0.64
CA GLY A 396 13.51 0.21 -2.05
C GLY A 396 14.72 0.73 -2.83
N LEU A 397 15.16 1.95 -2.54
CA LEU A 397 16.42 2.47 -3.09
C LEU A 397 17.62 1.60 -2.65
N ILE A 398 17.70 1.28 -1.36
CA ILE A 398 18.78 0.44 -0.81
C ILE A 398 18.73 -0.98 -1.40
N GLU A 399 17.56 -1.55 -1.58
CA GLU A 399 17.38 -2.86 -2.24
C GLU A 399 18.03 -2.86 -3.63
N VAL A 400 17.67 -1.90 -4.47
CA VAL A 400 18.19 -1.81 -5.83
C VAL A 400 19.70 -1.62 -5.80
N ILE A 401 20.22 -0.67 -5.02
CA ILE A 401 21.67 -0.41 -4.92
C ILE A 401 22.41 -1.67 -4.47
N VAL A 402 21.95 -2.33 -3.43
CA VAL A 402 22.61 -3.51 -2.87
C VAL A 402 22.57 -4.69 -3.83
N VAL A 403 21.41 -5.02 -4.40
CA VAL A 403 21.26 -6.17 -5.28
C VAL A 403 21.98 -5.96 -6.62
N VAL A 404 21.90 -4.73 -7.16
CA VAL A 404 22.40 -4.43 -8.51
C VAL A 404 23.86 -4.03 -8.50
N TRP A 405 24.26 -3.07 -7.68
CA TRP A 405 25.61 -2.51 -7.73
C TRP A 405 26.61 -3.28 -6.85
N PHE A 406 26.23 -3.59 -5.60
CA PHE A 406 27.15 -4.27 -4.69
C PHE A 406 27.22 -5.78 -4.96
N LEU A 407 26.11 -6.48 -5.08
CA LEU A 407 26.09 -7.92 -5.30
C LEU A 407 26.15 -8.32 -6.76
N ARG A 408 25.84 -7.41 -7.68
CA ARG A 408 25.81 -7.63 -9.13
C ARG A 408 24.98 -8.86 -9.54
N LYS A 409 23.79 -9.04 -8.88
CA LYS A 409 22.96 -10.24 -9.05
C LYS A 409 21.97 -10.14 -10.22
N LEU A 410 21.95 -9.07 -11.03
CA LEU A 410 21.00 -8.92 -12.13
C LEU A 410 21.13 -10.05 -13.18
N ASN A 411 22.36 -10.45 -13.56
CA ASN A 411 22.54 -11.50 -14.55
C ASN A 411 21.94 -12.85 -14.13
N PRO A 412 22.24 -13.40 -12.93
CA PRO A 412 21.66 -14.67 -12.52
C PRO A 412 20.16 -14.57 -12.19
N LEU A 413 19.63 -13.40 -11.83
CA LEU A 413 18.20 -13.18 -11.68
C LEU A 413 17.49 -13.11 -13.03
N GLN A 414 18.05 -12.39 -14.01
CA GLN A 414 17.55 -12.34 -15.38
C GLN A 414 17.51 -13.72 -16.03
N ALA A 415 18.61 -14.50 -15.89
CA ALA A 415 18.66 -15.85 -16.41
C ALA A 415 17.54 -16.73 -15.84
N HIS A 416 17.32 -16.66 -14.51
CA HIS A 416 16.26 -17.39 -13.85
C HIS A 416 14.85 -16.99 -14.33
N ALA A 417 14.58 -15.68 -14.47
CA ALA A 417 13.31 -15.20 -14.97
C ALA A 417 13.07 -15.63 -16.42
N ASN A 418 14.10 -15.53 -17.28
CA ASN A 418 14.02 -15.89 -18.68
C ASN A 418 13.87 -17.40 -18.94
N GLU A 419 14.30 -18.24 -18.00
CA GLU A 419 14.14 -19.71 -18.10
C GLU A 419 12.68 -20.14 -17.99
N ILE A 420 11.87 -19.38 -17.26
CA ILE A 420 10.51 -19.80 -16.89
C ILE A 420 9.42 -18.83 -17.36
N SER A 421 9.79 -17.74 -18.04
CA SER A 421 8.83 -16.71 -18.49
C SER A 421 8.76 -16.64 -20.01
N ASP A 422 7.55 -16.41 -20.53
CA ASP A 422 7.29 -16.24 -21.96
C ASP A 422 7.92 -14.94 -22.49
N ILE A 423 7.84 -13.85 -21.69
CA ILE A 423 8.46 -12.56 -22.03
C ILE A 423 9.89 -12.56 -21.51
N ARG A 424 10.85 -12.48 -22.43
CA ARG A 424 12.27 -12.45 -22.10
C ARG A 424 12.73 -11.05 -21.72
N LEU A 425 13.40 -10.96 -20.59
CA LEU A 425 14.06 -9.74 -20.13
C LEU A 425 15.33 -9.50 -20.96
N GLY A 426 15.45 -8.29 -21.51
CA GLY A 426 16.62 -7.82 -22.24
C GLY A 426 17.44 -6.79 -21.45
N ALA A 427 18.17 -5.94 -22.19
CA ALA A 427 18.97 -4.85 -21.65
C ALA A 427 18.10 -3.80 -20.94
N TRP A 428 16.88 -3.59 -21.42
CA TRP A 428 15.91 -2.66 -20.82
C TRP A 428 15.80 -2.84 -19.30
N TRP A 429 15.54 -4.05 -18.83
CA TRP A 429 15.37 -4.34 -17.41
C TRP A 429 16.61 -3.98 -16.56
N LYS A 430 17.81 -4.25 -17.13
CA LYS A 430 19.08 -3.90 -16.47
C LYS A 430 19.33 -2.39 -16.43
N VAL A 431 19.00 -1.68 -17.50
CA VAL A 431 19.13 -0.22 -17.55
C VAL A 431 18.14 0.43 -16.55
N CYS A 432 16.91 -0.06 -16.51
CA CYS A 432 15.93 0.43 -15.54
C CYS A 432 16.41 0.27 -14.10
N LEU A 433 16.81 -0.93 -13.69
CA LEU A 433 17.25 -1.20 -12.32
C LEU A 433 18.67 -0.72 -12.02
N GLY A 434 19.55 -0.67 -13.03
CA GLY A 434 20.94 -0.28 -12.84
C GLY A 434 21.19 1.23 -12.87
N VAL A 435 20.30 1.99 -13.53
CA VAL A 435 20.52 3.43 -13.74
C VAL A 435 19.25 4.22 -13.39
N ILE A 436 18.13 3.99 -14.09
CA ILE A 436 16.96 4.88 -14.01
C ILE A 436 16.37 4.87 -12.58
N THR A 437 16.02 3.70 -12.08
CA THR A 437 15.40 3.56 -10.76
C THR A 437 16.25 4.13 -9.63
N PRO A 438 17.56 3.76 -9.47
CA PRO A 438 18.36 4.30 -8.38
C PRO A 438 18.63 5.80 -8.51
N VAL A 439 18.75 6.34 -9.73
CA VAL A 439 18.93 7.79 -9.93
C VAL A 439 17.69 8.56 -9.52
N VAL A 440 16.50 8.11 -9.98
CA VAL A 440 15.25 8.82 -9.67
C VAL A 440 14.90 8.68 -8.18
N LEU A 441 14.98 7.47 -7.62
CA LEU A 441 14.73 7.29 -6.18
C LEU A 441 15.77 8.02 -5.34
N GLY A 442 17.03 8.06 -5.76
CA GLY A 442 18.09 8.82 -5.09
C GLY A 442 17.82 10.32 -5.07
N PHE A 443 17.40 10.88 -6.22
CA PHE A 443 16.98 12.27 -6.32
C PHE A 443 15.76 12.58 -5.44
N MET A 444 14.76 11.73 -5.48
CA MET A 444 13.56 11.84 -4.62
C MET A 444 13.94 11.80 -3.14
N MET A 445 14.76 10.84 -2.71
CA MET A 445 15.22 10.72 -1.33
C MET A 445 16.04 11.92 -0.88
N PHE A 446 16.93 12.43 -1.74
CA PHE A 446 17.69 13.65 -1.45
C PHE A 446 16.77 14.85 -1.19
N GLY A 447 15.75 15.05 -2.04
CA GLY A 447 14.73 16.09 -1.85
C GLY A 447 13.98 15.94 -0.53
N LEU A 448 13.51 14.72 -0.23
CA LEU A 448 12.78 14.41 1.00
C LEU A 448 13.62 14.65 2.26
N PHE A 449 14.88 14.20 2.27
CA PHE A 449 15.79 14.47 3.39
C PHE A 449 16.05 15.97 3.55
N LYS A 450 16.28 16.69 2.45
CA LYS A 450 16.48 18.14 2.48
C LYS A 450 15.29 18.87 3.11
N ILE A 451 14.09 18.56 2.67
CA ILE A 451 12.86 19.20 3.19
C ILE A 451 12.67 18.87 4.67
N ASN A 452 12.76 17.61 5.05
CA ASN A 452 12.42 17.16 6.39
C ASN A 452 13.50 17.40 7.43
N LEU A 453 14.79 17.48 7.05
CA LEU A 453 15.87 17.81 7.98
C LEU A 453 16.12 19.31 8.11
N LEU A 454 15.90 20.10 7.04
CA LEU A 454 16.20 21.53 7.03
C LEU A 454 14.99 22.41 7.32
N LYS A 455 13.75 21.95 7.00
CA LYS A 455 12.50 22.72 7.16
C LYS A 455 11.49 22.06 8.12
N GLN A 456 11.82 20.91 8.68
CA GLN A 456 10.90 20.14 9.53
C GLN A 456 10.40 20.94 10.72
N PHE A 457 11.21 21.86 11.23
CA PHE A 457 10.91 22.69 12.42
C PHE A 457 10.36 24.08 12.08
N ASP A 458 10.01 24.32 10.81
CA ASP A 458 9.22 25.49 10.44
C ASP A 458 7.74 25.18 10.75
N THR A 459 7.41 25.25 12.04
CA THR A 459 6.07 24.98 12.57
C THR A 459 5.05 26.06 12.18
N GLU A 460 5.50 27.18 11.61
CA GLU A 460 4.62 28.27 11.16
C GLU A 460 4.10 28.05 9.73
N ASN A 461 4.81 27.26 8.88
CA ASN A 461 4.46 27.04 7.47
C ASN A 461 4.72 25.58 7.00
N GLY A 462 4.92 24.63 7.91
CA GLY A 462 5.23 23.22 7.60
C GLY A 462 3.99 22.33 7.46
N ASN A 463 4.18 21.12 6.96
CA ASN A 463 3.13 20.10 6.81
C ASN A 463 2.47 19.69 8.16
N TYR A 464 3.06 20.07 9.30
CA TYR A 464 2.63 19.70 10.65
C TYR A 464 2.46 20.93 11.55
N GLU A 465 1.90 22.01 10.99
CA GLU A 465 1.56 23.20 11.77
C GLU A 465 0.70 22.81 12.97
N GLY A 466 1.11 23.28 14.16
CA GLY A 466 0.42 23.00 15.43
C GLY A 466 0.73 21.63 16.06
N TYR A 467 1.60 20.79 15.47
CA TYR A 467 2.07 19.56 16.12
C TYR A 467 3.33 19.83 16.94
N PRO A 468 3.42 19.34 18.21
CA PRO A 468 4.66 19.44 18.98
C PRO A 468 5.81 18.68 18.32
N ASP A 469 7.01 19.26 18.28
CA ASP A 469 8.21 18.63 17.70
C ASP A 469 8.49 17.25 18.29
N MET A 470 8.31 17.08 19.60
CA MET A 470 8.50 15.80 20.26
C MET A 470 7.51 14.73 19.73
N PHE A 471 6.28 15.15 19.41
CA PHE A 471 5.28 14.25 18.84
C PHE A 471 5.69 13.77 17.44
N ILE A 472 6.15 14.69 16.57
CA ILE A 472 6.64 14.35 15.22
C ILE A 472 7.88 13.46 15.31
N ASN A 473 8.82 13.77 16.21
CA ASN A 473 10.03 12.97 16.38
C ASN A 473 9.75 11.55 16.87
N LEU A 474 8.82 11.38 17.82
CA LEU A 474 8.48 10.06 18.36
C LEU A 474 7.58 9.26 17.43
N SER A 475 6.56 9.88 16.83
CA SER A 475 5.59 9.19 15.96
C SER A 475 6.08 9.02 14.52
N GLY A 476 7.07 9.82 14.09
CA GLY A 476 7.63 9.80 12.75
C GLY A 476 9.05 9.22 12.70
N TRP A 477 10.06 10.05 12.98
CA TRP A 477 11.47 9.64 12.86
C TRP A 477 11.83 8.42 13.70
N ALA A 478 11.37 8.36 14.96
CA ALA A 478 11.65 7.21 15.82
C ALA A 478 10.99 5.93 15.30
N VAL A 479 9.80 6.01 14.70
CA VAL A 479 9.12 4.86 14.09
C VAL A 479 9.89 4.36 12.86
N ALA A 480 10.34 5.25 11.97
CA ALA A 480 11.14 4.88 10.81
C ALA A 480 12.52 4.28 11.22
N ALA A 481 13.18 4.91 12.18
CA ALA A 481 14.44 4.40 12.74
C ALA A 481 14.25 3.05 13.46
N PHE A 482 13.18 2.89 14.21
CA PHE A 482 12.85 1.63 14.88
C PHE A 482 12.67 0.48 13.90
N ALA A 483 12.00 0.70 12.77
CA ALA A 483 11.86 -0.31 11.73
C ALA A 483 13.23 -0.75 11.17
N LEU A 484 14.15 0.18 10.95
CA LEU A 484 15.52 -0.12 10.52
C LEU A 484 16.30 -0.88 11.58
N VAL A 485 16.24 -0.46 12.86
CA VAL A 485 16.91 -1.11 13.98
C VAL A 485 16.40 -2.53 14.16
N LEU A 486 15.09 -2.76 14.07
CA LEU A 486 14.52 -4.11 14.10
C LEU A 486 15.07 -4.98 12.97
N GLY A 487 15.29 -4.41 11.78
CA GLY A 487 15.94 -5.09 10.68
C GLY A 487 17.26 -5.74 11.09
N PHE A 488 18.11 -5.03 11.83
CA PHE A 488 19.38 -5.56 12.33
C PHE A 488 19.21 -6.49 13.55
N LEU A 489 18.32 -6.16 14.48
CA LEU A 489 18.13 -6.96 15.70
C LEU A 489 17.70 -8.39 15.40
N PHE A 490 16.82 -8.59 14.43
CA PHE A 490 16.38 -9.93 14.04
C PHE A 490 17.49 -10.78 13.41
N THR A 491 18.58 -10.20 12.93
CA THR A 491 19.73 -10.96 12.40
C THR A 491 20.59 -11.60 13.48
N VAL A 492 20.57 -11.07 14.71
CA VAL A 492 21.34 -11.60 15.84
C VAL A 492 20.91 -13.05 16.18
N LYS A 493 19.62 -13.32 16.08
CA LYS A 493 19.11 -14.68 16.26
C LYS A 493 19.44 -15.53 15.04
N ARG A 494 20.00 -16.73 15.25
CA ARG A 494 20.21 -17.73 14.18
C ARG A 494 18.88 -18.26 13.66
N TRP A 495 18.85 -18.67 12.41
CA TRP A 495 17.71 -19.38 11.83
C TRP A 495 17.45 -20.69 12.57
N SER A 496 16.22 -21.18 12.54
CA SER A 496 15.91 -22.49 13.13
C SER A 496 16.72 -23.59 12.41
N SER A 497 17.11 -24.63 13.13
CA SER A 497 17.90 -25.76 12.60
C SER A 497 17.24 -26.39 11.35
N LYS A 498 15.91 -26.44 11.31
CA LYS A 498 15.13 -26.93 10.18
C LYS A 498 15.31 -26.07 8.92
N THR A 499 15.37 -24.75 9.08
CA THR A 499 15.55 -23.79 7.98
C THR A 499 17.02 -23.72 7.56
N GLU A 500 17.94 -23.85 8.50
CA GLU A 500 19.39 -23.84 8.26
C GLU A 500 19.86 -25.09 7.51
N ALA A 501 19.33 -26.28 7.83
CA ALA A 501 19.59 -27.51 7.11
C ALA A 501 19.14 -27.44 5.63
N ASP A 502 17.99 -26.77 5.34
CA ASP A 502 17.49 -26.58 3.99
C ASP A 502 18.33 -25.57 3.17
N THR A 503 19.04 -24.65 3.84
CA THR A 503 19.96 -23.72 3.17
C THR A 503 21.32 -24.33 2.84
N THR A 504 21.84 -25.18 3.68
CA THR A 504 23.14 -25.86 3.47
C THR A 504 23.08 -26.86 2.31
N TYR A 505 21.91 -27.50 2.13
CA TYR A 505 21.70 -28.46 1.03
C TYR A 505 21.67 -27.81 -0.38
N LYS A 506 21.41 -26.48 -0.46
CA LYS A 506 21.33 -25.72 -1.72
C LYS A 506 22.64 -25.05 -2.15
N GLU A 507 23.59 -24.91 -1.23
CA GLU A 507 24.95 -24.41 -1.58
C GLU A 507 25.80 -25.51 -2.27
N VAL A 508 25.38 -26.77 -2.17
CA VAL A 508 26.11 -27.96 -2.68
C VAL A 508 25.47 -28.51 -3.97
N SER A 509 24.29 -28.04 -4.38
CA SER A 509 23.60 -28.43 -5.62
C SER A 509 23.39 -27.22 -6.56
#